data_b1387b2ea2d5f25e300a889bfc9c5e96
#
_entry.id   b1387b2ea2d5f25e300a889bfc9c5e96
#
_cell.length_a   1.000
_cell.length_b   1.000
_cell.length_c   1.000
_cell.angle_alpha   90.00
_cell.angle_beta   90.00
_cell.angle_gamma   90.00
#
_symmetry.space_group_name_H-M   'P 1'
#
loop_
_entity.id
_entity.type
_entity.pdbx_description
1 polymer ?
#
loop_
_entity_poly.entity_id
_entity_poly.type
_entity_poly.pdbx_seq_one_letter_code
_entity_poly.pdbx_strand_id
1 'polypeptide(L)'
;MVNPIYNITPFTLLDYPGRTAAIIWFAGCNMRCSYCYNPDIVLGKGKVSYEEALNFLEKRKGLLEAVVLSGGECTLHRDVLPFAKEIKEKGFLLKIDTNGSNPDVLKALIEQGLVDYVAVDFKAPFNKFELITKSSLYNSFIQSLDLLQNSSVQFEVRTTVHSSLLTQNDVEEMCALLQTKNYQGNYYLQYALTGTPTLETLPASTGRIKTDINHCISSIPVVERN
;
A
#
# COMPACT_ATOMS: atom_id res chain seq x y z
N MET A 1 -5.95 -6.46 -25.78
CA MET A 1 -5.29 -5.72 -24.68
C MET A 1 -5.32 -6.59 -23.43
N VAL A 2 -4.31 -6.56 -22.59
CA VAL A 2 -4.32 -7.32 -21.33
C VAL A 2 -5.11 -6.50 -20.31
N ASN A 3 -6.11 -7.12 -19.65
CA ASN A 3 -6.86 -6.45 -18.59
C ASN A 3 -5.94 -6.13 -17.41
N PRO A 4 -6.02 -4.93 -16.81
CA PRO A 4 -5.12 -4.52 -15.72
C PRO A 4 -5.58 -5.01 -14.34
N ILE A 5 -6.88 -5.20 -14.16
CA ILE A 5 -7.49 -5.45 -12.85
C ILE A 5 -7.69 -6.96 -12.66
N TYR A 6 -7.20 -7.49 -11.55
CA TYR A 6 -7.35 -8.89 -11.17
C TYR A 6 -8.75 -9.20 -10.64
N ASN A 7 -9.25 -8.35 -9.74
CA ASN A 7 -10.55 -8.51 -9.10
C ASN A 7 -11.06 -7.17 -8.53
N ILE A 8 -12.33 -7.14 -8.13
CA ILE A 8 -12.95 -6.04 -7.39
C ILE A 8 -13.59 -6.59 -6.11
N THR A 9 -13.21 -6.04 -4.95
CA THR A 9 -13.96 -6.22 -3.71
C THR A 9 -15.07 -5.17 -3.70
N PRO A 10 -16.34 -5.59 -3.77
CA PRO A 10 -17.43 -4.65 -4.05
C PRO A 10 -17.79 -3.71 -2.92
N PHE A 11 -17.34 -4.03 -1.69
CA PHE A 11 -17.64 -3.24 -0.49
C PHE A 11 -16.64 -3.54 0.61
N THR A 12 -16.16 -2.50 1.29
CA THR A 12 -15.33 -2.57 2.49
C THR A 12 -15.59 -1.36 3.39
N LEU A 13 -15.40 -1.54 4.70
CA LEU A 13 -15.40 -0.49 5.73
C LEU A 13 -14.01 -0.29 6.35
N LEU A 14 -13.01 -1.08 5.93
CA LEU A 14 -11.70 -1.16 6.57
C LEU A 14 -10.60 -0.47 5.78
N ASP A 15 -10.74 -0.44 4.44
CA ASP A 15 -9.61 -0.10 3.56
C ASP A 15 -9.50 1.40 3.25
N TYR A 16 -10.57 2.16 3.46
CA TYR A 16 -10.52 3.63 3.43
C TYR A 16 -10.94 4.18 4.80
N PRO A 17 -10.12 4.99 5.49
CA PRO A 17 -10.45 5.49 6.82
C PRO A 17 -11.79 6.24 6.87
N GLY A 18 -12.76 5.69 7.64
CA GLY A 18 -14.05 6.33 7.88
C GLY A 18 -15.00 6.43 6.68
N ARG A 19 -14.76 5.65 5.61
CA ARG A 19 -15.58 5.68 4.38
C ARG A 19 -15.99 4.29 3.93
N THR A 20 -17.19 4.22 3.31
CA THR A 20 -17.58 3.06 2.52
C THR A 20 -16.81 3.05 1.21
N ALA A 21 -16.13 1.94 0.89
CA ALA A 21 -15.30 1.87 -0.31
C ALA A 21 -15.44 0.56 -1.06
N ALA A 22 -15.02 0.55 -2.32
CA ALA A 22 -14.64 -0.66 -3.05
C ALA A 22 -13.13 -0.72 -3.23
N ILE A 23 -12.58 -1.95 -3.34
CA ILE A 23 -11.16 -2.13 -3.66
C ILE A 23 -11.05 -2.66 -5.08
N ILE A 24 -10.21 -2.02 -5.88
CA ILE A 24 -9.82 -2.46 -7.21
C ILE A 24 -8.41 -3.04 -7.12
N TRP A 25 -8.30 -4.36 -7.31
CA TRP A 25 -7.07 -5.12 -7.19
C TRP A 25 -6.35 -5.20 -8.53
N PHE A 26 -5.25 -4.49 -8.67
CA PHE A 26 -4.42 -4.53 -9.88
C PHE A 26 -3.54 -5.77 -9.94
N ALA A 27 -3.45 -6.41 -11.11
CA ALA A 27 -2.61 -7.57 -11.34
C ALA A 27 -1.14 -7.17 -11.56
N GLY A 28 -0.22 -7.98 -11.05
CA GLY A 28 1.22 -7.77 -11.22
C GLY A 28 1.82 -6.81 -10.18
N CYS A 29 3.11 -7.02 -9.93
CA CYS A 29 3.91 -6.20 -9.00
C CYS A 29 5.36 -6.22 -9.48
N ASN A 30 6.12 -5.19 -9.17
CA ASN A 30 7.58 -5.13 -9.41
C ASN A 30 8.42 -5.59 -8.21
N MET A 31 7.76 -6.03 -7.15
CA MET A 31 8.40 -6.68 -6.01
C MET A 31 7.92 -8.13 -5.87
N ARG A 32 8.71 -8.95 -5.18
CA ARG A 32 8.41 -10.35 -4.84
C ARG A 32 8.64 -10.55 -3.36
N CYS A 33 7.90 -9.75 -2.55
CA CYS A 33 8.05 -9.81 -1.08
C CYS A 33 7.79 -11.23 -0.57
N SER A 34 8.74 -11.77 0.17
CA SER A 34 8.69 -13.16 0.67
C SER A 34 7.39 -13.46 1.43
N TYR A 35 6.88 -12.50 2.19
CA TYR A 35 5.65 -12.60 3.00
C TYR A 35 4.37 -12.21 2.25
N CYS A 36 4.43 -11.94 0.94
CA CYS A 36 3.24 -11.51 0.20
C CYS A 36 2.18 -12.62 0.18
N TYR A 37 1.02 -12.35 0.78
CA TYR A 37 -0.11 -13.31 0.84
C TYR A 37 -1.10 -13.14 -0.33
N ASN A 38 -0.72 -12.39 -1.37
CA ASN A 38 -1.48 -12.25 -2.60
C ASN A 38 -0.70 -12.78 -3.83
N PRO A 39 -0.16 -14.03 -3.79
CA PRO A 39 0.65 -14.56 -4.88
C PRO A 39 -0.10 -14.59 -6.22
N ASP A 40 -1.39 -14.90 -6.19
CA ASP A 40 -2.23 -14.96 -7.39
C ASP A 40 -2.43 -13.59 -8.05
N ILE A 41 -2.45 -12.52 -7.27
CA ILE A 41 -2.53 -11.15 -7.79
C ILE A 41 -1.18 -10.74 -8.38
N VAL A 42 -0.10 -11.01 -7.65
CA VAL A 42 1.26 -10.59 -8.02
C VAL A 42 1.78 -11.33 -9.26
N LEU A 43 1.49 -12.63 -9.37
CA LEU A 43 1.94 -13.49 -10.48
C LEU A 43 0.88 -13.65 -11.57
N GLY A 44 -0.36 -13.30 -11.26
CA GLY A 44 -1.51 -13.50 -12.13
C GLY A 44 -1.65 -12.45 -13.22
N LYS A 45 -2.69 -12.65 -14.02
CA LYS A 45 -3.09 -11.72 -15.07
C LYS A 45 -4.42 -11.06 -14.69
N GLY A 46 -4.60 -9.83 -15.12
CA GLY A 46 -5.86 -9.13 -14.96
C GLY A 46 -6.99 -9.81 -15.74
N LYS A 47 -8.19 -9.68 -15.21
CA LYS A 47 -9.42 -10.31 -15.70
C LYS A 47 -10.49 -9.27 -16.02
N VAL A 48 -10.41 -8.09 -15.41
CA VAL A 48 -11.38 -7.00 -15.51
C VAL A 48 -10.73 -5.81 -16.21
N SER A 49 -11.41 -5.22 -17.16
CA SER A 49 -10.99 -4.01 -17.86
C SER A 49 -11.28 -2.75 -17.03
N TYR A 50 -10.67 -1.63 -17.40
CA TYR A 50 -11.00 -0.33 -16.80
C TYR A 50 -12.47 0.05 -17.02
N GLU A 51 -13.00 -0.22 -18.22
CA GLU A 51 -14.39 0.05 -18.56
C GLU A 51 -15.36 -0.74 -17.67
N GLU A 52 -15.12 -2.03 -17.48
CA GLU A 52 -15.95 -2.86 -16.59
C GLU A 52 -15.91 -2.36 -15.14
N ALA A 53 -14.73 -1.93 -14.65
CA ALA A 53 -14.58 -1.36 -13.32
C ALA A 53 -15.32 -0.02 -13.19
N LEU A 54 -15.24 0.85 -14.19
CA LEU A 54 -15.96 2.13 -14.20
C LEU A 54 -17.48 1.93 -14.28
N ASN A 55 -17.95 0.96 -15.04
CA ASN A 55 -19.36 0.57 -15.11
C ASN A 55 -19.85 -0.03 -13.77
N PHE A 56 -19.00 -0.78 -13.07
CA PHE A 56 -19.29 -1.23 -11.70
C PHE A 56 -19.44 -0.04 -10.74
N LEU A 57 -18.51 0.91 -10.76
CA LEU A 57 -18.54 2.10 -9.90
C LEU A 57 -19.76 2.98 -10.18
N GLU A 58 -20.14 3.15 -11.45
CA GLU A 58 -21.32 3.91 -11.83
C GLU A 58 -22.60 3.39 -11.15
N LYS A 59 -22.74 2.05 -11.09
CA LYS A 59 -23.88 1.39 -10.42
C LYS A 59 -23.83 1.49 -8.89
N ARG A 60 -22.74 1.99 -8.32
CA ARG A 60 -22.51 2.10 -6.88
C ARG A 60 -22.51 3.54 -6.37
N LYS A 61 -22.76 4.51 -7.23
CA LYS A 61 -22.96 5.91 -6.82
C LYS A 61 -24.07 6.01 -5.78
N GLY A 62 -23.80 6.77 -4.72
CA GLY A 62 -24.70 6.91 -3.58
C GLY A 62 -24.65 5.76 -2.55
N LEU A 63 -23.97 4.64 -2.86
CA LEU A 63 -23.72 3.53 -1.93
C LEU A 63 -22.28 3.52 -1.41
N LEU A 64 -21.33 3.88 -2.28
CA LEU A 64 -19.92 3.98 -1.96
C LEU A 64 -19.51 5.45 -1.97
N GLU A 65 -18.63 5.81 -1.05
CA GLU A 65 -18.02 7.14 -0.96
C GLU A 65 -16.63 7.17 -1.61
N ALA A 66 -15.94 6.02 -1.63
CA ALA A 66 -14.54 5.94 -2.00
C ALA A 66 -14.19 4.70 -2.84
N VAL A 67 -13.05 4.79 -3.49
CA VAL A 67 -12.39 3.69 -4.21
C VAL A 67 -10.97 3.57 -3.71
N VAL A 68 -10.50 2.34 -3.48
CA VAL A 68 -9.12 2.02 -3.15
C VAL A 68 -8.49 1.30 -4.33
N LEU A 69 -7.42 1.84 -4.91
CA LEU A 69 -6.58 1.14 -5.87
C LEU A 69 -5.46 0.42 -5.10
N SER A 70 -5.47 -0.89 -5.17
CA SER A 70 -4.55 -1.78 -4.44
C SER A 70 -4.15 -2.95 -5.33
N GLY A 71 -3.64 -4.04 -4.77
CA GLY A 71 -3.35 -5.28 -5.51
C GLY A 71 -1.90 -5.69 -5.45
N GLY A 72 -1.27 -5.88 -6.61
CA GLY A 72 0.18 -6.01 -6.71
C GLY A 72 0.83 -4.64 -6.52
N GLU A 73 0.92 -3.86 -7.59
CA GLU A 73 1.30 -2.43 -7.54
C GLU A 73 0.53 -1.66 -8.61
N CYS A 74 -0.43 -0.86 -8.20
CA CYS A 74 -1.33 -0.15 -9.12
C CYS A 74 -0.61 0.94 -9.93
N THR A 75 0.44 1.56 -9.40
CA THR A 75 1.20 2.63 -10.06
C THR A 75 2.05 2.15 -11.24
N LEU A 76 2.17 0.85 -11.47
CA LEU A 76 2.87 0.29 -12.64
C LEU A 76 2.03 0.33 -13.92
N HIS A 77 0.74 0.49 -13.80
CA HIS A 77 -0.16 0.43 -14.94
C HIS A 77 -0.19 1.77 -15.68
N ARG A 78 0.07 1.70 -16.99
CA ARG A 78 0.19 2.87 -17.87
C ARG A 78 -1.00 3.83 -17.78
N ASP A 79 -2.19 3.27 -17.68
CA ASP A 79 -3.43 4.04 -17.74
C ASP A 79 -4.03 4.31 -16.34
N VAL A 80 -3.22 4.18 -15.27
CA VAL A 80 -3.70 4.46 -13.89
C VAL A 80 -4.10 5.92 -13.70
N LEU A 81 -3.39 6.88 -14.32
CA LEU A 81 -3.72 8.31 -14.24
C LEU A 81 -5.07 8.64 -14.90
N PRO A 82 -5.33 8.30 -16.18
CA PRO A 82 -6.65 8.50 -16.77
C PRO A 82 -7.76 7.74 -16.01
N PHE A 83 -7.50 6.54 -15.52
CA PHE A 83 -8.46 5.79 -14.72
C PHE A 83 -8.79 6.49 -13.39
N ALA A 84 -7.78 6.99 -12.68
CA ALA A 84 -7.95 7.78 -11.45
C ALA A 84 -8.79 9.04 -11.72
N LYS A 85 -8.54 9.72 -12.85
CA LYS A 85 -9.32 10.89 -13.27
C LYS A 85 -10.80 10.55 -13.46
N GLU A 86 -11.12 9.47 -14.17
CA GLU A 86 -12.50 9.05 -14.37
C GLU A 86 -13.21 8.67 -13.06
N ILE A 87 -12.49 8.07 -12.09
CA ILE A 87 -13.02 7.79 -10.75
C ILE A 87 -13.36 9.10 -10.03
N LYS A 88 -12.46 10.09 -10.08
CA LYS A 88 -12.68 11.41 -9.46
C LYS A 88 -13.84 12.16 -10.12
N GLU A 89 -13.95 12.12 -11.44
CA GLU A 89 -15.06 12.74 -12.21
C GLU A 89 -16.41 12.11 -11.87
N LYS A 90 -16.44 10.84 -11.44
CA LYS A 90 -17.64 10.17 -10.92
C LYS A 90 -18.01 10.59 -9.50
N GLY A 91 -17.18 11.38 -8.84
CA GLY A 91 -17.42 11.94 -7.48
C GLY A 91 -16.94 11.06 -6.33
N PHE A 92 -16.14 10.03 -6.59
CA PHE A 92 -15.55 9.21 -5.52
C PHE A 92 -14.28 9.85 -4.94
N LEU A 93 -14.06 9.62 -3.65
CA LEU A 93 -12.74 9.78 -3.06
C LEU A 93 -11.84 8.65 -3.53
N LEU A 94 -10.55 8.94 -3.73
CA LEU A 94 -9.58 7.95 -4.21
C LEU A 94 -8.45 7.74 -3.21
N LYS A 95 -8.25 6.49 -2.82
CA LYS A 95 -7.09 6.03 -2.06
C LYS A 95 -6.19 5.17 -2.94
N ILE A 96 -4.89 5.32 -2.75
CA ILE A 96 -3.86 4.49 -3.37
C ILE A 96 -3.11 3.71 -2.28
N ASP A 97 -3.09 2.38 -2.41
CA ASP A 97 -2.17 1.52 -1.67
C ASP A 97 -0.97 1.22 -2.57
N THR A 98 0.23 1.59 -2.15
CA THR A 98 1.43 1.48 -2.99
C THR A 98 2.65 1.04 -2.20
N ASN A 99 3.55 0.34 -2.86
CA ASN A 99 4.88 0.03 -2.33
C ASN A 99 5.88 1.20 -2.50
N GLY A 100 5.42 2.32 -3.04
CA GLY A 100 6.21 3.54 -3.22
C GLY A 100 7.30 3.45 -4.29
N SER A 101 7.29 2.43 -5.15
CA SER A 101 8.35 2.20 -6.14
C SER A 101 8.30 3.11 -7.36
N ASN A 102 7.21 3.86 -7.54
CA ASN A 102 7.01 4.71 -8.72
C ASN A 102 6.71 6.17 -8.33
N PRO A 103 7.73 6.93 -7.86
CA PRO A 103 7.56 8.30 -7.40
C PRO A 103 7.01 9.24 -8.48
N ASP A 104 7.33 9.02 -9.77
CA ASP A 104 6.87 9.90 -10.86
C ASP A 104 5.34 9.81 -11.06
N VAL A 105 4.78 8.60 -11.01
CA VAL A 105 3.32 8.41 -11.11
C VAL A 105 2.63 8.93 -9.86
N LEU A 106 3.21 8.69 -8.68
CA LEU A 106 2.67 9.21 -7.41
C LEU A 106 2.66 10.75 -7.43
N LYS A 107 3.74 11.37 -7.91
CA LYS A 107 3.83 12.82 -8.11
C LYS A 107 2.72 13.34 -9.01
N ALA A 108 2.53 12.69 -10.17
CA ALA A 108 1.49 13.08 -11.13
C ALA A 108 0.07 12.96 -10.55
N LEU A 109 -0.21 11.92 -9.75
CA LEU A 109 -1.48 11.75 -9.03
C LEU A 109 -1.73 12.88 -8.04
N ILE A 110 -0.70 13.27 -7.29
CA ILE A 110 -0.75 14.36 -6.30
C ILE A 110 -0.96 15.71 -6.99
N GLU A 111 -0.10 16.05 -7.97
CA GLU A 111 -0.12 17.35 -8.65
C GLU A 111 -1.41 17.61 -9.42
N GLN A 112 -2.05 16.56 -9.94
CA GLN A 112 -3.33 16.64 -10.64
C GLN A 112 -4.55 16.56 -9.72
N GLY A 113 -4.36 16.44 -8.39
CA GLY A 113 -5.45 16.33 -7.42
C GLY A 113 -6.30 15.04 -7.59
N LEU A 114 -5.69 13.97 -8.10
CA LEU A 114 -6.37 12.71 -8.39
C LEU A 114 -6.39 11.72 -7.22
N VAL A 115 -5.69 12.01 -6.13
CA VAL A 115 -5.63 11.15 -4.95
C VAL A 115 -5.95 11.94 -3.69
N ASP A 116 -6.79 11.37 -2.82
CA ASP A 116 -7.21 11.98 -1.56
C ASP A 116 -6.49 11.36 -0.35
N TYR A 117 -6.06 10.10 -0.47
CA TYR A 117 -5.36 9.38 0.59
C TYR A 117 -4.36 8.38 0.01
N VAL A 118 -3.21 8.24 0.66
CA VAL A 118 -2.19 7.24 0.27
C VAL A 118 -1.82 6.38 1.46
N ALA A 119 -1.78 5.07 1.27
CA ALA A 119 -1.12 4.16 2.19
C ALA A 119 0.16 3.66 1.51
N VAL A 120 1.31 4.06 2.05
CA VAL A 120 2.61 3.64 1.52
C VAL A 120 3.22 2.54 2.39
N ASP A 121 3.62 1.45 1.76
CA ASP A 121 4.16 0.29 2.46
C ASP A 121 5.68 0.39 2.61
N PHE A 122 6.16 0.65 3.81
CA PHE A 122 7.56 0.57 4.18
C PHE A 122 7.92 -0.90 4.46
N LYS A 123 8.51 -1.56 3.48
CA LYS A 123 8.64 -3.03 3.46
C LYS A 123 9.73 -3.57 4.39
N ALA A 124 10.84 -2.84 4.53
CA ALA A 124 11.99 -3.23 5.37
C ALA A 124 13.00 -2.07 5.46
N PRO A 125 13.94 -2.09 6.46
CA PRO A 125 15.07 -1.18 6.47
C PRO A 125 16.01 -1.46 5.28
N PHE A 126 16.88 -0.49 4.97
CA PHE A 126 17.73 -0.53 3.77
C PHE A 126 18.51 -1.85 3.61
N ASN A 127 19.13 -2.31 4.68
CA ASN A 127 19.98 -3.52 4.70
C ASN A 127 19.22 -4.84 4.45
N LYS A 128 17.89 -4.85 4.65
CA LYS A 128 17.01 -6.01 4.43
C LYS A 128 16.04 -5.85 3.26
N PHE A 129 15.95 -4.65 2.69
CA PHE A 129 14.94 -4.34 1.70
C PHE A 129 15.01 -5.27 0.48
N GLU A 130 16.19 -5.41 -0.12
CA GLU A 130 16.38 -6.28 -1.29
C GLU A 130 16.16 -7.76 -0.95
N LEU A 131 16.62 -8.20 0.22
CA LEU A 131 16.41 -9.57 0.68
C LEU A 131 14.91 -9.91 0.80
N ILE A 132 14.11 -9.00 1.35
CA ILE A 132 12.68 -9.22 1.62
C ILE A 132 11.84 -8.99 0.38
N THR A 133 12.12 -7.93 -0.39
CA THR A 133 11.28 -7.52 -1.53
C THR A 133 11.73 -8.10 -2.87
N LYS A 134 12.93 -8.66 -2.94
CA LYS A 134 13.61 -9.09 -4.18
C LYS A 134 13.74 -7.93 -5.19
N SER A 135 13.94 -6.72 -4.71
CA SER A 135 13.96 -5.51 -5.50
C SER A 135 14.93 -4.48 -4.92
N SER A 136 15.61 -3.74 -5.77
CA SER A 136 16.54 -2.64 -5.42
C SER A 136 15.86 -1.25 -5.36
N LEU A 137 14.54 -1.20 -5.22
CA LEU A 137 13.73 0.04 -5.33
C LEU A 137 13.60 0.82 -3.99
N TYR A 138 14.50 0.61 -3.05
CA TYR A 138 14.50 1.34 -1.78
C TYR A 138 14.57 2.86 -1.96
N ASN A 139 15.45 3.34 -2.86
CA ASN A 139 15.58 4.78 -3.11
C ASN A 139 14.32 5.39 -3.74
N SER A 140 13.62 4.65 -4.59
CA SER A 140 12.32 5.08 -5.14
C SER A 140 11.27 5.20 -4.04
N PHE A 141 11.24 4.25 -3.10
CA PHE A 141 10.38 4.34 -1.91
C PHE A 141 10.69 5.60 -1.09
N ILE A 142 11.97 5.91 -0.83
CA ILE A 142 12.37 7.11 -0.10
C ILE A 142 11.91 8.38 -0.84
N GLN A 143 12.07 8.44 -2.17
CA GLN A 143 11.57 9.56 -2.97
C GLN A 143 10.05 9.71 -2.87
N SER A 144 9.30 8.60 -2.91
CA SER A 144 7.85 8.62 -2.74
C SER A 144 7.44 9.11 -1.34
N LEU A 145 8.17 8.69 -0.30
CA LEU A 145 7.94 9.16 1.07
C LEU A 145 8.19 10.67 1.19
N ASP A 146 9.28 11.18 0.58
CA ASP A 146 9.59 12.61 0.55
C ASP A 146 8.52 13.42 -0.20
N LEU A 147 8.01 12.90 -1.32
CA LEU A 147 6.91 13.52 -2.07
C LEU A 147 5.64 13.63 -1.22
N LEU A 148 5.26 12.55 -0.55
CA LEU A 148 4.08 12.53 0.33
C LEU A 148 4.23 13.50 1.49
N GLN A 149 5.40 13.51 2.13
CA GLN A 149 5.70 14.40 3.26
C GLN A 149 5.62 15.88 2.88
N ASN A 150 5.96 16.24 1.64
CA ASN A 150 5.92 17.60 1.12
C ASN A 150 4.60 17.94 0.40
N SER A 151 3.60 17.05 0.42
CA SER A 151 2.29 17.26 -0.18
C SER A 151 1.24 17.59 0.87
N SER A 152 0.06 18.03 0.40
CA SER A 152 -1.14 18.20 1.24
C SER A 152 -2.01 16.94 1.32
N VAL A 153 -1.62 15.87 0.62
CA VAL A 153 -2.38 14.61 0.61
C VAL A 153 -2.21 13.89 1.95
N GLN A 154 -3.32 13.45 2.51
CA GLN A 154 -3.27 12.61 3.72
C GLN A 154 -2.66 11.26 3.39
N PHE A 155 -1.74 10.79 4.23
CA PHE A 155 -1.15 9.48 4.04
C PHE A 155 -0.80 8.77 5.34
N GLU A 156 -0.68 7.46 5.24
CA GLU A 156 -0.20 6.60 6.31
C GLU A 156 0.98 5.75 5.83
N VAL A 157 1.87 5.42 6.75
CA VAL A 157 2.96 4.46 6.53
C VAL A 157 2.61 3.14 7.20
N ARG A 158 2.78 2.02 6.48
CA ARG A 158 2.48 0.67 6.97
C ARG A 158 3.69 -0.24 6.80
N THR A 159 3.85 -1.18 7.73
CA THR A 159 4.83 -2.27 7.61
C THR A 159 4.15 -3.59 7.95
N THR A 160 4.29 -4.57 7.07
CA THR A 160 3.93 -5.96 7.39
C THR A 160 5.08 -6.60 8.15
N VAL A 161 4.82 -6.98 9.39
CA VAL A 161 5.80 -7.59 10.29
C VAL A 161 5.65 -9.10 10.28
N HIS A 162 6.69 -9.80 9.81
CA HIS A 162 6.83 -11.25 9.92
C HIS A 162 8.03 -11.54 10.82
N SER A 163 7.84 -12.31 11.89
CA SER A 163 8.84 -12.50 12.95
C SER A 163 10.15 -13.16 12.48
N SER A 164 10.13 -13.90 11.37
CA SER A 164 11.35 -14.47 10.79
C SER A 164 12.10 -13.52 9.86
N LEU A 165 11.53 -12.35 9.51
CA LEU A 165 12.11 -11.40 8.57
C LEU A 165 12.52 -10.10 9.23
N LEU A 166 11.67 -9.56 10.09
CA LEU A 166 11.89 -8.30 10.78
C LEU A 166 12.01 -8.54 12.29
N THR A 167 13.06 -7.99 12.88
CA THR A 167 13.29 -7.93 14.31
C THR A 167 12.78 -6.62 14.90
N GLN A 168 12.77 -6.50 16.20
CA GLN A 168 12.48 -5.25 16.90
C GLN A 168 13.42 -4.12 16.46
N ASN A 169 14.73 -4.39 16.37
CA ASN A 169 15.72 -3.39 15.94
C ASN A 169 15.46 -2.88 14.51
N ASP A 170 14.97 -3.75 13.61
CA ASP A 170 14.60 -3.33 12.24
C ASP A 170 13.44 -2.34 12.27
N VAL A 171 12.41 -2.60 13.09
CA VAL A 171 11.28 -1.68 13.24
C VAL A 171 11.69 -0.37 13.88
N GLU A 172 12.59 -0.40 14.85
CA GLU A 172 13.17 0.79 15.49
C GLU A 172 13.97 1.63 14.48
N GLU A 173 14.79 0.99 13.62
CA GLU A 173 15.52 1.66 12.53
C GLU A 173 14.55 2.34 11.54
N MET A 174 13.48 1.63 11.16
CA MET A 174 12.45 2.17 10.24
C MET A 174 11.73 3.35 10.88
N CYS A 175 11.39 3.28 12.15
CA CYS A 175 10.78 4.37 12.89
C CYS A 175 11.73 5.58 12.99
N ALA A 176 13.02 5.35 13.30
CA ALA A 176 14.01 6.42 13.33
C ALA A 176 14.15 7.14 11.98
N LEU A 177 14.08 6.39 10.87
CA LEU A 177 14.05 6.99 9.53
C LEU A 177 12.82 7.89 9.36
N LEU A 178 11.62 7.44 9.73
CA LEU A 178 10.41 8.26 9.67
C LEU A 178 10.52 9.53 10.51
N GLN A 179 11.18 9.46 11.67
CA GLN A 179 11.47 10.63 12.50
C GLN A 179 12.40 11.63 11.80
N THR A 180 13.48 11.14 11.17
CA THR A 180 14.38 12.02 10.40
C THR A 180 13.71 12.70 9.22
N LYS A 181 12.62 12.09 8.71
CA LYS A 181 11.76 12.66 7.67
C LYS A 181 10.65 13.55 8.19
N ASN A 182 10.60 13.83 9.52
CA ASN A 182 9.55 14.60 10.19
C ASN A 182 8.12 14.06 9.93
N TYR A 183 7.96 12.75 9.80
CA TYR A 183 6.66 12.13 9.64
C TYR A 183 5.77 12.37 10.86
N GLN A 184 4.54 12.88 10.64
CA GLN A 184 3.61 13.26 11.71
C GLN A 184 2.37 12.34 11.79
N GLY A 185 2.27 11.37 10.87
CA GLY A 185 1.13 10.45 10.83
C GLY A 185 1.31 9.23 11.74
N ASN A 186 0.31 8.35 11.73
CA ASN A 186 0.40 7.05 12.39
C ASN A 186 1.27 6.08 11.59
N TYR A 187 2.20 5.40 12.26
CA TYR A 187 2.95 4.29 11.68
C TYR A 187 2.26 2.97 12.04
N TYR A 188 1.74 2.28 11.04
CA TYR A 188 0.96 1.05 11.25
C TYR A 188 1.82 -0.19 11.10
N LEU A 189 1.85 -1.01 12.14
CA LEU A 189 2.44 -2.35 12.11
C LEU A 189 1.33 -3.38 11.91
N GLN A 190 1.40 -4.10 10.79
CA GLN A 190 0.46 -5.15 10.42
C GLN A 190 1.16 -6.50 10.58
N TYR A 191 0.68 -7.34 11.51
CA TYR A 191 1.30 -8.64 11.71
C TYR A 191 0.91 -9.62 10.61
N ALA A 192 1.91 -10.35 10.11
CA ALA A 192 1.70 -11.34 9.06
C ALA A 192 0.70 -12.42 9.51
N LEU A 193 -0.27 -12.73 8.65
CA LEU A 193 -1.27 -13.76 8.91
C LEU A 193 -0.62 -15.15 8.92
N THR A 194 -0.92 -15.94 9.94
CA THR A 194 -0.49 -17.34 10.00
C THR A 194 -1.42 -18.24 9.21
N GLY A 195 -0.86 -19.26 8.55
CA GLY A 195 -1.65 -20.24 7.79
C GLY A 195 -2.14 -19.77 6.42
N THR A 196 -1.78 -18.56 6.00
CA THR A 196 -2.07 -18.08 4.64
C THR A 196 -0.88 -18.34 3.73
N PRO A 197 -1.08 -18.89 2.50
CA PRO A 197 0.00 -19.05 1.54
C PRO A 197 0.69 -17.73 1.22
N THR A 198 2.02 -17.76 1.17
CA THR A 198 2.86 -16.62 0.81
C THR A 198 3.68 -16.92 -0.44
N LEU A 199 4.29 -15.90 -1.06
CA LEU A 199 5.13 -16.08 -2.26
C LEU A 199 6.32 -17.01 -1.98
N GLU A 200 6.92 -16.93 -0.80
CA GLU A 200 7.92 -17.90 -0.35
C GLU A 200 7.37 -18.69 0.82
N THR A 201 7.83 -19.94 0.98
CA THR A 201 7.50 -20.73 2.17
C THR A 201 8.22 -20.13 3.37
N LEU A 202 7.46 -19.54 4.28
CA LEU A 202 7.97 -18.97 5.51
C LEU A 202 7.54 -19.82 6.72
N PRO A 203 8.34 -19.87 7.80
CA PRO A 203 7.90 -20.46 9.04
C PRO A 203 6.70 -19.69 9.59
N ALA A 204 5.92 -20.29 10.47
CA ALA A 204 4.83 -19.57 11.14
C ALA A 204 5.37 -18.32 11.81
N SER A 205 4.74 -17.17 11.59
CA SER A 205 5.08 -15.94 12.28
C SER A 205 4.68 -16.10 13.75
N THR A 206 5.66 -16.15 14.65
CA THR A 206 5.46 -16.38 16.06
C THR A 206 5.55 -15.06 16.82
N GLY A 207 4.45 -14.68 17.44
CA GLY A 207 4.42 -13.56 18.38
C GLY A 207 4.43 -12.18 17.74
N ARG A 208 3.96 -11.22 18.51
CA ARG A 208 4.17 -9.79 18.25
C ARG A 208 5.62 -9.46 18.61
N ILE A 209 6.26 -8.61 17.85
CA ILE A 209 7.47 -7.95 18.28
C ILE A 209 7.09 -7.28 19.60
N LYS A 210 7.79 -7.59 20.69
CA LYS A 210 7.59 -6.86 21.95
C LYS A 210 8.08 -5.44 21.70
N THR A 211 7.14 -4.62 21.29
CA THR A 211 7.40 -3.21 21.04
C THR A 211 7.44 -2.47 22.38
N ASP A 212 8.48 -2.70 23.20
CA ASP A 212 8.96 -1.64 24.07
C ASP A 212 9.57 -0.55 23.17
N ILE A 213 8.76 -0.09 22.21
CA ILE A 213 9.08 0.99 21.26
C ILE A 213 9.07 2.32 22.02
N ASN A 214 9.38 2.30 23.30
CA ASN A 214 9.40 3.48 24.17
C ASN A 214 10.31 4.61 23.66
N HIS A 215 11.31 4.31 22.81
CA HIS A 215 12.15 5.32 22.20
C HIS A 215 11.62 5.86 20.86
N CYS A 216 10.82 5.11 20.11
CA CYS A 216 10.15 5.58 18.90
C CYS A 216 8.89 6.40 19.20
N ILE A 217 8.15 6.04 20.25
CA ILE A 217 6.83 6.57 20.61
C ILE A 217 6.86 8.04 21.05
N SER A 218 8.03 8.62 21.33
CA SER A 218 8.07 10.02 21.77
C SER A 218 7.63 11.04 20.69
N SER A 219 7.58 10.64 19.41
CA SER A 219 7.24 11.57 18.31
C SER A 219 6.34 11.02 17.20
N ILE A 220 6.25 9.69 17.01
CA ILE A 220 5.39 9.06 16.01
C ILE A 220 4.47 8.05 16.68
N PRO A 221 3.15 8.18 16.58
CA PRO A 221 2.22 7.17 17.08
C PRO A 221 2.36 5.87 16.29
N VAL A 222 2.78 4.80 16.97
CA VAL A 222 2.82 3.45 16.40
C VAL A 222 1.53 2.72 16.75
N VAL A 223 0.83 2.25 15.72
CA VAL A 223 -0.48 1.58 15.85
C VAL A 223 -0.38 0.17 15.31
N GLU A 224 -0.71 -0.82 16.15
CA GLU A 224 -0.81 -2.20 15.70
C GLU A 224 -2.17 -2.45 15.05
N ARG A 225 -2.15 -3.07 13.86
CA ARG A 225 -3.34 -3.59 13.16
C ARG A 225 -3.22 -5.10 13.00
N ASN A 226 -4.32 -5.81 13.20
CA ASN A 226 -4.44 -7.25 12.94
C ASN A 226 -5.21 -7.48 11.65
#